data_e9cb65617c566bc6ffa55ff57a70ae15
#
_entry.id   e9cb65617c566bc6ffa55ff57a70ae15
#
_cell.length_a   1.000
_cell.length_b   1.000
_cell.length_c   1.000
_cell.angle_alpha   90.00
_cell.angle_beta   90.00
_cell.angle_gamma   90.00
#
_symmetry.space_group_name_H-M   'P 1'
#
loop_
_entity.id
_entity.type
_entity.pdbx_description
1 polymer ?
#
loop_
_entity_poly.entity_id
_entity_poly.type
_entity_poly.pdbx_seq_one_letter_code
_entity_poly.pdbx_strand_id
1 'polypeptide(L)'
;MTTGWSKSDWRAKPRVQMPDYPDQTALNAVEAQLAKYPPLVFAGEARKLKGALAKVANGEAFLLQGGDCAESFGAFNADNIRDTFKVMLQMAVVLTWGAQLPVVKVGRMAGQFAKPRSANDETLGGVTLPAYRGDIVNGIGFDAASRVPDPERLLQAYHQATASLNLLRAFAQGGFADLHQVHQWNLDFIANSALAAKYSQLADRIDETLAFMRACGMDTSPQLRETSFFTAHEALLLNYEEAFVRRDSLTGECYDCSAHMLWIGDRTRQLDGAHVEFMRGIENPIGVKVGPSMDPDELIRLIDILNPDNDPGRLNLIVRMGAGKVGAHLPGLIRTVEREGRKVLWSSDPMHGNTIKASSGYKTRDFAQILSEVKQFFQVHRAEGTVAGGIHIEMTGQNVTECIGGSRPITEAGLRNNINVGIHYLGSWLAGNGCVPIHNLMEDAATAEISRSQVWQWVVSPKGILDDGRKVTEEMVRPMIAEELAKVKATVSAQGEDTASYDQAAVIFDKMSLTPDYPEFLTLPLYEAME
;
A
#
# COMPACT_ATOMS: atom_id res chain seq x y z
N MET A 1 -33.73 0.10 10.05
CA MET A 1 -34.09 -0.73 8.86
C MET A 1 -34.39 0.21 7.71
N THR A 2 -33.55 0.22 6.69
CA THR A 2 -33.85 0.91 5.42
C THR A 2 -35.01 0.18 4.76
N THR A 3 -36.23 0.62 5.07
CA THR A 3 -37.45 0.08 4.47
C THR A 3 -37.35 0.26 2.95
N GLY A 4 -37.28 -0.84 2.21
CA GLY A 4 -37.32 -0.85 0.76
C GLY A 4 -35.97 -0.99 0.04
N TRP A 5 -34.85 -1.31 0.71
CA TRP A 5 -33.58 -1.60 0.03
C TRP A 5 -33.39 -3.09 -0.25
N SER A 6 -32.91 -3.37 -1.47
CA SER A 6 -32.44 -4.69 -1.90
C SER A 6 -31.00 -4.59 -2.37
N LYS A 7 -30.20 -5.64 -2.15
CA LYS A 7 -28.80 -5.69 -2.56
C LYS A 7 -28.56 -5.51 -4.06
N SER A 8 -29.62 -5.67 -4.88
CA SER A 8 -29.60 -5.53 -6.35
C SER A 8 -30.18 -4.21 -6.87
N ASP A 9 -30.67 -3.30 -6.00
CA ASP A 9 -31.28 -2.03 -6.42
C ASP A 9 -30.31 -1.11 -7.20
N TRP A 10 -29.03 -1.22 -6.92
CA TRP A 10 -27.97 -0.52 -7.64
C TRP A 10 -27.96 -0.81 -9.14
N ARG A 11 -28.50 -1.98 -9.59
CA ARG A 11 -28.54 -2.38 -11.00
C ARG A 11 -29.44 -1.48 -11.84
N ALA A 12 -30.40 -0.82 -11.20
CA ALA A 12 -31.29 0.17 -11.82
C ALA A 12 -30.74 1.60 -11.80
N LYS A 13 -29.57 1.84 -11.20
CA LYS A 13 -28.96 3.16 -11.06
C LYS A 13 -27.85 3.40 -12.10
N PRO A 14 -27.51 4.66 -12.40
CA PRO A 14 -26.36 4.99 -13.21
C PRO A 14 -25.09 4.39 -12.60
N ARG A 15 -24.35 3.62 -13.39
CA ARG A 15 -23.09 2.98 -12.97
C ARG A 15 -21.92 3.53 -13.77
N VAL A 16 -20.90 3.95 -13.07
CA VAL A 16 -19.65 4.46 -13.64
C VAL A 16 -18.48 3.62 -13.14
N GLN A 17 -17.39 3.61 -13.89
CA GLN A 17 -16.15 2.88 -13.56
C GLN A 17 -16.27 1.34 -13.56
N MET A 18 -17.44 0.75 -13.72
CA MET A 18 -17.60 -0.69 -13.88
C MET A 18 -17.33 -1.10 -15.34
N PRO A 19 -16.74 -2.29 -15.58
CA PRO A 19 -16.51 -2.79 -16.93
C PRO A 19 -17.82 -3.32 -17.55
N ASP A 20 -17.88 -3.27 -18.88
CA ASP A 20 -18.87 -4.02 -19.64
C ASP A 20 -18.30 -5.40 -19.98
N TYR A 21 -18.87 -6.43 -19.39
CA TYR A 21 -18.50 -7.82 -19.68
C TYR A 21 -19.19 -8.27 -20.99
N PRO A 22 -18.43 -8.75 -21.97
CA PRO A 22 -19.01 -9.15 -23.26
C PRO A 22 -19.89 -10.40 -23.15
N ASP A 23 -19.57 -11.31 -22.23
CA ASP A 23 -20.39 -12.51 -21.94
C ASP A 23 -21.19 -12.35 -20.64
N GLN A 24 -22.41 -11.88 -20.78
CA GLN A 24 -23.34 -11.73 -19.64
C GLN A 24 -23.77 -13.07 -19.05
N THR A 25 -23.79 -14.16 -19.85
CA THR A 25 -24.15 -15.49 -19.36
C THR A 25 -23.07 -16.03 -18.44
N ALA A 26 -21.80 -15.89 -18.83
CA ALA A 26 -20.66 -16.24 -17.98
C ALA A 26 -20.64 -15.39 -16.70
N LEU A 27 -20.86 -14.08 -16.80
CA LEU A 27 -20.93 -13.20 -15.64
C LEU A 27 -22.01 -13.65 -14.64
N ASN A 28 -23.22 -13.90 -15.11
CA ASN A 28 -24.33 -14.36 -14.26
C ASN A 28 -24.02 -15.70 -13.60
N ALA A 29 -23.35 -16.61 -14.29
CA ALA A 29 -22.94 -17.91 -13.74
C ALA A 29 -21.91 -17.72 -12.61
N VAL A 30 -20.91 -16.86 -12.81
CA VAL A 30 -19.89 -16.55 -11.81
C VAL A 30 -20.51 -15.84 -10.59
N GLU A 31 -21.39 -14.86 -10.78
CA GLU A 31 -22.11 -14.20 -9.68
C GLU A 31 -22.90 -15.22 -8.84
N ALA A 32 -23.62 -16.13 -9.51
CA ALA A 32 -24.38 -17.18 -8.84
C ALA A 32 -23.50 -18.19 -8.09
N GLN A 33 -22.28 -18.43 -8.56
CA GLN A 33 -21.29 -19.27 -7.91
C GLN A 33 -20.72 -18.58 -6.66
N LEU A 34 -20.26 -17.31 -6.78
CA LEU A 34 -19.74 -16.51 -5.68
C LEU A 34 -20.78 -16.36 -4.55
N ALA A 35 -22.05 -16.18 -4.89
CA ALA A 35 -23.13 -16.07 -3.90
C ALA A 35 -23.29 -17.34 -3.02
N LYS A 36 -22.81 -18.49 -3.48
CA LYS A 36 -22.80 -19.76 -2.73
C LYS A 36 -21.54 -19.97 -1.90
N TYR A 37 -20.48 -19.19 -2.15
CA TYR A 37 -19.22 -19.33 -1.44
C TYR A 37 -19.30 -18.81 0.00
N PRO A 38 -18.46 -19.31 0.91
CA PRO A 38 -18.35 -18.77 2.26
C PRO A 38 -18.01 -17.26 2.22
N PRO A 39 -18.53 -16.47 3.16
CA PRO A 39 -18.14 -15.07 3.28
C PRO A 39 -16.67 -14.96 3.65
N LEU A 40 -16.01 -13.89 3.22
CA LEU A 40 -14.60 -13.62 3.50
C LEU A 40 -14.40 -13.11 4.93
N VAL A 41 -15.35 -12.29 5.40
CA VAL A 41 -15.37 -11.75 6.76
C VAL A 41 -16.73 -12.01 7.39
N PHE A 42 -16.81 -11.83 8.71
CA PHE A 42 -18.02 -12.05 9.48
C PHE A 42 -18.63 -10.71 9.95
N ALA A 43 -19.97 -10.59 9.96
CA ALA A 43 -20.66 -9.37 10.37
C ALA A 43 -20.20 -8.84 11.76
N GLY A 44 -19.91 -9.76 12.70
CA GLY A 44 -19.37 -9.42 14.01
C GLY A 44 -18.01 -8.73 13.97
N GLU A 45 -17.15 -9.08 13.01
CA GLU A 45 -15.86 -8.41 12.81
C GLU A 45 -16.06 -6.99 12.26
N ALA A 46 -16.99 -6.80 11.33
CA ALA A 46 -17.36 -5.47 10.82
C ALA A 46 -17.94 -4.57 11.93
N ARG A 47 -18.81 -5.12 12.80
CA ARG A 47 -19.30 -4.38 13.99
C ARG A 47 -18.17 -4.02 14.97
N LYS A 48 -17.22 -4.92 15.20
CA LYS A 48 -16.03 -4.64 16.02
C LYS A 48 -15.23 -3.48 15.45
N LEU A 49 -15.02 -3.47 14.15
CA LEU A 49 -14.36 -2.36 13.46
C LEU A 49 -15.18 -1.06 13.59
N LYS A 50 -16.51 -1.10 13.37
CA LYS A 50 -17.40 0.07 13.53
C LYS A 50 -17.26 0.70 14.92
N GLY A 51 -17.25 -0.12 15.97
CA GLY A 51 -17.00 0.35 17.34
C GLY A 51 -15.61 0.94 17.56
N ALA A 52 -14.59 0.40 16.92
CA ALA A 52 -13.22 0.95 16.98
C ALA A 52 -13.13 2.30 16.24
N LEU A 53 -13.76 2.42 15.07
CA LEU A 53 -13.82 3.69 14.31
C LEU A 53 -14.62 4.78 15.02
N ALA A 54 -15.64 4.43 15.80
CA ALA A 54 -16.33 5.39 16.66
C ALA A 54 -15.38 6.02 17.69
N LYS A 55 -14.47 5.24 18.28
CA LYS A 55 -13.41 5.77 19.16
C LYS A 55 -12.46 6.69 18.42
N VAL A 56 -12.13 6.36 17.16
CA VAL A 56 -11.30 7.23 16.32
C VAL A 56 -12.01 8.57 16.06
N ALA A 57 -13.30 8.55 15.71
CA ALA A 57 -14.08 9.77 15.49
C ALA A 57 -14.14 10.67 16.74
N ASN A 58 -14.11 10.07 17.94
CA ASN A 58 -14.08 10.77 19.21
C ASN A 58 -12.67 11.20 19.68
N GLY A 59 -11.61 10.89 18.91
CA GLY A 59 -10.24 11.21 19.31
C GLY A 59 -9.62 10.27 20.34
N GLU A 60 -10.25 9.12 20.62
CA GLU A 60 -9.79 8.11 21.58
C GLU A 60 -8.89 7.03 20.96
N ALA A 61 -8.76 7.02 19.64
CA ALA A 61 -7.91 6.12 18.87
C ALA A 61 -7.48 6.80 17.55
N PHE A 62 -6.56 6.19 16.82
CA PHE A 62 -6.07 6.66 15.53
C PHE A 62 -6.23 5.57 14.46
N LEU A 63 -6.71 5.94 13.25
CA LEU A 63 -6.84 5.02 12.12
C LEU A 63 -5.56 5.01 11.27
N LEU A 64 -4.94 3.84 11.14
CA LEU A 64 -3.96 3.54 10.10
C LEU A 64 -4.60 2.63 9.05
N GLN A 65 -4.92 3.18 7.88
CA GLN A 65 -5.40 2.43 6.74
C GLN A 65 -4.32 2.46 5.65
N GLY A 66 -3.78 1.30 5.28
CA GLY A 66 -2.67 1.24 4.33
C GLY A 66 -2.57 -0.10 3.61
N GLY A 67 -1.88 -0.11 2.47
CA GLY A 67 -1.63 -1.28 1.62
C GLY A 67 -1.57 -0.92 0.14
N ASP A 68 -1.71 -1.91 -0.72
CA ASP A 68 -1.49 -1.74 -2.15
C ASP A 68 -2.44 -0.74 -2.82
N CYS A 69 -1.94 -0.12 -3.89
CA CYS A 69 -2.78 0.67 -4.80
C CYS A 69 -3.84 -0.22 -5.48
N ALA A 70 -3.39 -1.34 -6.02
CA ALA A 70 -4.20 -2.47 -6.45
C ALA A 70 -3.33 -3.73 -6.36
N GLU A 71 -3.86 -4.74 -5.69
CA GLU A 71 -3.22 -6.05 -5.60
C GLU A 71 -3.12 -6.69 -7.00
N SER A 72 -2.02 -7.38 -7.27
CA SER A 72 -1.81 -8.16 -8.50
C SER A 72 -1.90 -9.65 -8.20
N PHE A 73 -2.55 -10.39 -9.09
CA PHE A 73 -2.59 -11.85 -9.01
C PHE A 73 -1.19 -12.48 -9.10
N GLY A 74 -0.28 -11.84 -9.86
CA GLY A 74 1.10 -12.31 -9.98
C GLY A 74 1.96 -12.05 -8.75
N ALA A 75 1.61 -11.04 -7.93
CA ALA A 75 2.30 -10.73 -6.69
C ALA A 75 1.76 -11.50 -5.46
N PHE A 76 0.77 -12.37 -5.66
CA PHE A 76 0.17 -13.15 -4.60
C PHE A 76 1.12 -14.27 -4.12
N ASN A 77 1.73 -14.06 -2.96
CA ASN A 77 2.54 -15.04 -2.25
C ASN A 77 2.58 -14.73 -0.74
N ALA A 78 3.04 -15.70 0.05
CA ALA A 78 3.06 -15.61 1.51
C ALA A 78 3.97 -14.49 2.02
N ASP A 79 5.09 -14.24 1.33
CA ASP A 79 6.07 -13.24 1.75
C ASP A 79 5.52 -11.82 1.57
N ASN A 80 4.89 -11.51 0.44
CA ASN A 80 4.27 -10.21 0.22
C ASN A 80 3.16 -9.92 1.24
N ILE A 81 2.33 -10.91 1.57
CA ILE A 81 1.27 -10.78 2.59
C ILE A 81 1.89 -10.53 3.96
N ARG A 82 2.90 -11.34 4.35
CA ARG A 82 3.64 -11.21 5.61
C ARG A 82 4.28 -9.83 5.72
N ASP A 83 4.99 -9.40 4.69
CA ASP A 83 5.79 -8.17 4.76
C ASP A 83 4.92 -6.91 4.75
N THR A 84 3.81 -6.90 4.03
CA THR A 84 2.80 -5.85 4.12
C THR A 84 2.20 -5.77 5.54
N PHE A 85 1.83 -6.90 6.12
CA PHE A 85 1.34 -6.97 7.49
C PHE A 85 2.40 -6.50 8.50
N LYS A 86 3.66 -6.94 8.34
CA LYS A 86 4.81 -6.53 9.16
C LYS A 86 5.01 -5.01 9.15
N VAL A 87 5.03 -4.37 7.98
CA VAL A 87 5.19 -2.92 7.87
C VAL A 87 4.03 -2.17 8.53
N MET A 88 2.79 -2.66 8.38
CA MET A 88 1.64 -2.09 9.07
C MET A 88 1.79 -2.15 10.59
N LEU A 89 2.31 -3.24 11.14
CA LEU A 89 2.56 -3.37 12.58
C LEU A 89 3.66 -2.42 13.05
N GLN A 90 4.76 -2.33 12.30
CA GLN A 90 5.88 -1.42 12.59
C GLN A 90 5.41 0.04 12.63
N MET A 91 4.62 0.47 11.64
CA MET A 91 4.02 1.80 11.61
C MET A 91 3.06 2.03 12.78
N ALA A 92 2.22 1.02 13.10
CA ALA A 92 1.27 1.11 14.20
C ALA A 92 1.95 1.31 15.56
N VAL A 93 3.08 0.63 15.81
CA VAL A 93 3.86 0.80 17.06
C VAL A 93 4.40 2.21 17.16
N VAL A 94 5.00 2.74 16.09
CA VAL A 94 5.52 4.12 16.05
C VAL A 94 4.40 5.14 16.26
N LEU A 95 3.25 4.96 15.60
CA LEU A 95 2.10 5.84 15.75
C LEU A 95 1.48 5.76 17.16
N THR A 96 1.34 4.56 17.71
CA THR A 96 0.84 4.36 19.10
C THR A 96 1.71 5.11 20.09
N TRP A 97 3.01 5.00 19.94
CA TRP A 97 3.95 5.71 20.82
C TRP A 97 3.86 7.23 20.62
N GLY A 98 3.91 7.69 19.36
CA GLY A 98 3.93 9.12 19.04
C GLY A 98 2.65 9.86 19.39
N ALA A 99 1.50 9.22 19.18
CA ALA A 99 0.17 9.80 19.45
C ALA A 99 -0.34 9.53 20.88
N GLN A 100 0.24 8.54 21.58
CA GLN A 100 -0.25 8.01 22.88
C GLN A 100 -1.72 7.54 22.77
N LEU A 101 -2.10 7.00 21.62
CA LEU A 101 -3.44 6.51 21.30
C LEU A 101 -3.36 5.08 20.73
N PRO A 102 -4.36 4.24 21.00
CA PRO A 102 -4.51 2.98 20.29
C PRO A 102 -4.61 3.19 18.78
N VAL A 103 -3.95 2.34 17.97
CA VAL A 103 -4.02 2.40 16.51
C VAL A 103 -4.93 1.31 15.97
N VAL A 104 -5.99 1.70 15.27
CA VAL A 104 -6.86 0.80 14.50
C VAL A 104 -6.22 0.54 13.15
N LYS A 105 -5.88 -0.73 12.87
CA LYS A 105 -5.16 -1.16 11.67
C LYS A 105 -6.14 -1.73 10.65
N VAL A 106 -6.19 -1.11 9.46
CA VAL A 106 -7.04 -1.54 8.33
C VAL A 106 -6.17 -1.69 7.09
N GLY A 107 -5.96 -2.93 6.65
CA GLY A 107 -5.18 -3.24 5.46
C GLY A 107 -5.98 -3.00 4.18
N ARG A 108 -5.42 -2.29 3.22
CA ARG A 108 -5.89 -2.23 1.83
C ARG A 108 -5.36 -3.47 1.11
N MET A 109 -5.92 -4.62 1.42
CA MET A 109 -5.49 -5.92 0.93
C MET A 109 -6.60 -6.96 1.09
N ALA A 110 -6.42 -8.11 0.47
CA ALA A 110 -7.39 -9.21 0.43
C ALA A 110 -8.74 -8.78 -0.22
N GLY A 111 -8.64 -8.01 -1.31
CA GLY A 111 -9.81 -7.52 -2.06
C GLY A 111 -9.54 -6.30 -2.94
N GLN A 112 -8.41 -5.61 -2.78
CA GLN A 112 -8.09 -4.39 -3.54
C GLN A 112 -7.53 -4.73 -4.93
N PHE A 113 -8.22 -5.55 -5.72
CA PHE A 113 -7.79 -5.97 -7.05
C PHE A 113 -8.30 -5.07 -8.18
N ALA A 114 -9.27 -4.19 -7.91
CA ALA A 114 -9.85 -3.28 -8.89
C ALA A 114 -9.18 -1.90 -8.87
N LYS A 115 -9.16 -1.24 -10.03
CA LYS A 115 -8.50 0.07 -10.21
C LYS A 115 -9.40 1.01 -11.00
N PRO A 116 -9.86 2.15 -10.43
CA PRO A 116 -10.61 3.14 -11.18
C PRO A 116 -9.69 3.84 -12.21
N ARG A 117 -10.25 4.17 -13.36
CA ARG A 117 -9.50 4.78 -14.47
C ARG A 117 -10.07 6.14 -14.85
N SER A 118 -9.20 7.07 -15.19
CA SER A 118 -9.60 8.40 -15.70
C SER A 118 -10.00 8.38 -17.18
N ALA A 119 -9.57 7.35 -17.93
CA ALA A 119 -9.96 7.12 -19.32
C ALA A 119 -10.37 5.65 -19.48
N ASN A 120 -11.29 5.37 -20.40
CA ASN A 120 -11.73 4.02 -20.70
C ASN A 120 -10.69 3.22 -21.48
N ASP A 121 -9.83 3.91 -22.21
CA ASP A 121 -8.84 3.35 -23.11
C ASP A 121 -7.43 3.83 -22.76
N GLU A 122 -6.44 3.06 -23.17
CA GLU A 122 -5.01 3.37 -23.14
C GLU A 122 -4.43 3.28 -24.54
N THR A 123 -3.56 4.23 -24.90
CA THR A 123 -2.86 4.23 -26.19
C THR A 123 -1.36 4.08 -25.97
N LEU A 124 -0.77 3.08 -26.62
CA LEU A 124 0.66 2.84 -26.62
C LEU A 124 1.13 2.47 -28.04
N GLY A 125 2.17 3.14 -28.54
CA GLY A 125 2.70 2.85 -29.88
C GLY A 125 1.70 3.01 -31.02
N GLY A 126 0.69 3.89 -30.88
CA GLY A 126 -0.36 4.11 -31.87
C GLY A 126 -1.51 3.09 -31.84
N VAL A 127 -1.43 2.09 -30.97
CA VAL A 127 -2.52 1.13 -30.73
C VAL A 127 -3.34 1.60 -29.52
N THR A 128 -4.66 1.59 -29.67
CA THR A 128 -5.60 1.94 -28.59
C THR A 128 -6.37 0.70 -28.15
N LEU A 129 -6.31 0.38 -26.86
CA LEU A 129 -6.98 -0.76 -26.24
C LEU A 129 -7.73 -0.33 -24.98
N PRO A 130 -8.73 -1.11 -24.51
CA PRO A 130 -9.36 -0.86 -23.22
C PRO A 130 -8.33 -0.74 -22.08
N ALA A 131 -8.56 0.19 -21.16
CA ALA A 131 -7.67 0.40 -20.04
C ALA A 131 -7.60 -0.83 -19.12
N TYR A 132 -6.41 -1.11 -18.59
CA TYR A 132 -6.26 -2.08 -17.50
C TYR A 132 -6.98 -1.57 -16.24
N ARG A 133 -7.95 -2.35 -15.75
CA ARG A 133 -8.83 -1.98 -14.62
C ARG A 133 -8.56 -2.77 -13.33
N GLY A 134 -7.41 -3.45 -13.28
CA GLY A 134 -7.03 -4.35 -12.19
C GLY A 134 -7.27 -5.82 -12.54
N ASP A 135 -6.53 -6.69 -11.88
CA ASP A 135 -6.50 -8.12 -12.20
C ASP A 135 -7.85 -8.83 -12.03
N ILE A 136 -8.71 -8.31 -11.18
CA ILE A 136 -10.09 -8.82 -11.03
C ILE A 136 -10.96 -8.57 -12.28
N VAL A 137 -10.58 -7.65 -13.17
CA VAL A 137 -11.34 -7.30 -14.37
C VAL A 137 -10.71 -7.88 -15.62
N ASN A 138 -9.42 -7.56 -15.87
CA ASN A 138 -8.72 -7.88 -17.12
C ASN A 138 -7.21 -8.00 -16.88
N GLY A 139 -6.48 -8.51 -17.89
CA GLY A 139 -5.02 -8.68 -17.80
C GLY A 139 -4.26 -7.38 -18.01
N ILE A 140 -3.06 -7.31 -17.41
CA ILE A 140 -2.14 -6.16 -17.56
C ILE A 140 -1.48 -6.10 -18.94
N GLY A 141 -1.37 -7.23 -19.67
CA GLY A 141 -0.79 -7.29 -21.01
C GLY A 141 -1.42 -6.24 -21.94
N PHE A 142 -0.57 -5.60 -22.77
CA PHE A 142 -1.07 -4.61 -23.75
C PHE A 142 -1.38 -5.29 -25.08
N ASP A 143 -2.34 -6.20 -25.07
CA ASP A 143 -2.88 -6.90 -26.22
C ASP A 143 -4.41 -7.01 -26.11
N ALA A 144 -5.08 -7.23 -27.25
CA ALA A 144 -6.55 -7.23 -27.30
C ALA A 144 -7.18 -8.32 -26.43
N ALA A 145 -6.58 -9.51 -26.35
CA ALA A 145 -7.09 -10.63 -25.58
C ALA A 145 -7.00 -10.37 -24.07
N SER A 146 -5.84 -9.89 -23.61
CA SER A 146 -5.61 -9.55 -22.20
C SER A 146 -6.56 -8.45 -21.69
N ARG A 147 -6.99 -7.53 -22.55
CA ARG A 147 -7.79 -6.36 -22.17
C ARG A 147 -9.31 -6.62 -22.15
N VAL A 148 -9.77 -7.77 -22.59
CA VAL A 148 -11.20 -8.15 -22.48
C VAL A 148 -11.53 -8.43 -21.01
N PRO A 149 -12.61 -7.82 -20.44
CA PRO A 149 -13.09 -8.18 -19.11
C PRO A 149 -13.55 -9.64 -19.05
N ASP A 150 -13.02 -10.37 -18.06
CA ASP A 150 -13.22 -11.80 -17.89
C ASP A 150 -13.86 -12.08 -16.51
N PRO A 151 -15.12 -12.61 -16.45
CA PRO A 151 -15.79 -12.90 -15.19
C PRO A 151 -15.08 -13.93 -14.30
N GLU A 152 -14.34 -14.89 -14.87
CA GLU A 152 -13.63 -15.92 -14.09
C GLU A 152 -12.58 -15.31 -13.14
N ARG A 153 -12.09 -14.11 -13.43
CA ARG A 153 -11.17 -13.37 -12.57
C ARG A 153 -11.80 -12.98 -11.23
N LEU A 154 -13.13 -12.86 -11.14
CA LEU A 154 -13.83 -12.64 -9.87
C LEU A 154 -13.66 -13.85 -8.94
N LEU A 155 -13.68 -15.07 -9.47
CA LEU A 155 -13.44 -16.30 -8.69
C LEU A 155 -11.97 -16.37 -8.22
N GLN A 156 -11.03 -16.03 -9.09
CA GLN A 156 -9.62 -15.99 -8.73
C GLN A 156 -9.35 -14.96 -7.62
N ALA A 157 -9.95 -13.77 -7.71
CA ALA A 157 -9.86 -12.75 -6.67
C ALA A 157 -10.40 -13.26 -5.32
N TYR A 158 -11.55 -13.94 -5.32
CA TYR A 158 -12.08 -14.56 -4.11
C TYR A 158 -11.12 -15.58 -3.50
N HIS A 159 -10.55 -16.47 -4.29
CA HIS A 159 -9.63 -17.50 -3.78
C HIS A 159 -8.36 -16.88 -3.18
N GLN A 160 -7.78 -15.87 -3.83
CA GLN A 160 -6.62 -15.17 -3.29
C GLN A 160 -6.97 -14.35 -2.03
N ALA A 161 -8.11 -13.65 -2.02
CA ALA A 161 -8.60 -12.94 -0.84
C ALA A 161 -8.81 -13.87 0.35
N THR A 162 -9.40 -15.05 0.12
CA THR A 162 -9.62 -16.07 1.15
C THR A 162 -8.29 -16.53 1.76
N ALA A 163 -7.31 -16.86 0.94
CA ALA A 163 -6.00 -17.31 1.41
C ALA A 163 -5.25 -16.19 2.15
N SER A 164 -5.32 -14.96 1.65
CA SER A 164 -4.73 -13.78 2.32
C SER A 164 -5.35 -13.56 3.69
N LEU A 165 -6.67 -13.57 3.81
CA LEU A 165 -7.37 -13.38 5.09
C LEU A 165 -7.08 -14.50 6.09
N ASN A 166 -6.99 -15.75 5.62
CA ASN A 166 -6.61 -16.87 6.49
C ASN A 166 -5.20 -16.67 7.06
N LEU A 167 -4.23 -16.27 6.23
CA LEU A 167 -2.86 -16.03 6.67
C LEU A 167 -2.76 -14.81 7.60
N LEU A 168 -3.48 -13.73 7.29
CA LEU A 168 -3.54 -12.54 8.15
C LEU A 168 -4.12 -12.84 9.54
N ARG A 169 -5.17 -13.66 9.63
CA ARG A 169 -5.74 -14.10 10.91
C ARG A 169 -4.73 -14.95 11.69
N ALA A 170 -4.03 -15.86 11.01
CA ALA A 170 -2.96 -16.64 11.62
C ALA A 170 -1.83 -15.76 12.17
N PHE A 171 -1.38 -14.76 11.42
CA PHE A 171 -0.36 -13.82 11.89
C PHE A 171 -0.85 -12.93 13.05
N ALA A 172 -2.09 -12.47 12.98
CA ALA A 172 -2.65 -11.58 14.01
C ALA A 172 -2.84 -12.28 15.36
N GLN A 173 -3.10 -13.59 15.37
CA GLN A 173 -3.44 -14.38 16.57
C GLN A 173 -2.40 -15.44 16.93
N GLY A 174 -1.51 -15.81 16.01
CA GLY A 174 -0.53 -16.89 16.16
C GLY A 174 0.82 -16.47 16.75
N GLY A 175 0.93 -15.27 17.32
CA GLY A 175 2.16 -14.78 17.96
C GLY A 175 3.13 -14.05 17.02
N PHE A 176 2.87 -13.98 15.72
CA PHE A 176 3.68 -13.17 14.79
C PHE A 176 3.55 -11.67 15.08
N ALA A 177 2.42 -11.24 15.62
CA ALA A 177 2.14 -9.84 16.01
C ALA A 177 2.71 -9.49 17.41
N ASP A 178 3.56 -10.32 18.00
CA ASP A 178 4.20 -10.07 19.30
C ASP A 178 4.93 -8.71 19.29
N LEU A 179 4.61 -7.87 20.25
CA LEU A 179 5.09 -6.49 20.31
C LEU A 179 6.62 -6.42 20.44
N HIS A 180 7.25 -7.38 21.14
CA HIS A 180 8.70 -7.47 21.24
C HIS A 180 9.32 -7.76 19.88
N GLN A 181 8.71 -8.65 19.10
CA GLN A 181 9.18 -8.98 17.76
C GLN A 181 9.02 -7.78 16.79
N VAL A 182 7.88 -7.10 16.86
CA VAL A 182 7.63 -5.89 16.04
C VAL A 182 8.62 -4.78 16.38
N HIS A 183 8.92 -4.62 17.67
CA HIS A 183 9.93 -3.65 18.11
C HIS A 183 11.33 -4.02 17.61
N GLN A 184 11.72 -5.31 17.67
CA GLN A 184 13.00 -5.76 17.11
C GLN A 184 13.11 -5.45 15.60
N TRP A 185 12.05 -5.68 14.83
CA TRP A 185 12.03 -5.29 13.40
C TRP A 185 12.22 -3.79 13.20
N ASN A 186 11.68 -2.96 14.09
CA ASN A 186 11.91 -1.52 14.04
C ASN A 186 13.37 -1.16 14.32
N LEU A 187 14.00 -1.81 15.29
CA LEU A 187 15.43 -1.64 15.59
C LEU A 187 16.31 -2.03 14.40
N ASP A 188 16.05 -3.17 13.77
CA ASP A 188 16.78 -3.67 12.60
C ASP A 188 16.66 -2.70 11.42
N PHE A 189 15.46 -2.15 11.19
CA PHE A 189 15.22 -1.15 10.15
C PHE A 189 15.94 0.17 10.43
N ILE A 190 15.92 0.63 11.69
CA ILE A 190 16.53 1.89 12.12
C ILE A 190 18.06 1.82 12.06
N ALA A 191 18.68 0.69 12.42
CA ALA A 191 20.13 0.52 12.45
C ALA A 191 20.79 0.85 11.10
N ASN A 192 20.05 0.67 10.00
CA ASN A 192 20.51 0.96 8.63
C ASN A 192 19.97 2.28 8.06
N SER A 193 19.37 3.14 8.89
CA SER A 193 18.73 4.38 8.43
C SER A 193 19.51 5.63 8.84
N ALA A 194 19.60 6.61 7.93
CA ALA A 194 20.09 7.97 8.26
C ALA A 194 19.24 8.67 9.34
N LEU A 195 18.06 8.14 9.66
CA LEU A 195 17.18 8.64 10.72
C LEU A 195 17.41 7.93 12.07
N ALA A 196 18.40 7.02 12.17
CA ALA A 196 18.69 6.24 13.38
C ALA A 196 18.75 7.12 14.64
N ALA A 197 19.45 8.26 14.58
CA ALA A 197 19.58 9.16 15.71
C ALA A 197 18.26 9.78 16.20
N LYS A 198 17.27 9.96 15.32
CA LYS A 198 15.94 10.45 15.70
C LYS A 198 15.08 9.38 16.36
N TYR A 199 15.30 8.12 16.01
CA TYR A 199 14.51 7.01 16.49
C TYR A 199 15.13 6.29 17.69
N SER A 200 16.44 6.48 17.97
CA SER A 200 17.10 5.83 19.09
C SER A 200 16.39 6.14 20.43
N GLN A 201 16.07 7.40 20.68
CA GLN A 201 15.35 7.79 21.90
C GLN A 201 13.96 7.17 22.01
N LEU A 202 13.26 6.98 20.87
CA LEU A 202 11.98 6.31 20.83
C LEU A 202 12.15 4.81 21.11
N ALA A 203 13.12 4.18 20.49
CA ALA A 203 13.44 2.78 20.67
C ALA A 203 13.80 2.46 22.12
N ASP A 204 14.70 3.25 22.72
CA ASP A 204 15.12 3.09 24.13
C ASP A 204 13.90 3.13 25.09
N ARG A 205 12.96 4.04 24.87
CA ARG A 205 11.75 4.14 25.71
C ARG A 205 10.78 2.99 25.51
N ILE A 206 10.68 2.45 24.30
CA ILE A 206 9.88 1.25 24.04
C ILE A 206 10.53 0.06 24.76
N ASP A 207 11.85 -0.10 24.70
CA ASP A 207 12.60 -1.13 25.39
C ASP A 207 12.40 -1.06 26.92
N GLU A 208 12.49 0.13 27.51
CA GLU A 208 12.23 0.35 28.93
C GLU A 208 10.79 -0.07 29.31
N THR A 209 9.82 0.32 28.49
CA THR A 209 8.41 -0.04 28.71
C THR A 209 8.19 -1.55 28.64
N LEU A 210 8.73 -2.21 27.62
CA LEU A 210 8.63 -3.66 27.46
C LEU A 210 9.35 -4.40 28.59
N ALA A 211 10.52 -3.92 29.02
CA ALA A 211 11.25 -4.49 30.18
C ALA A 211 10.43 -4.36 31.47
N PHE A 212 9.79 -3.22 31.70
CA PHE A 212 8.90 -3.02 32.83
C PHE A 212 7.68 -3.96 32.80
N MET A 213 7.01 -4.08 31.63
CA MET A 213 5.88 -5.01 31.48
C MET A 213 6.29 -6.46 31.73
N ARG A 214 7.47 -6.86 31.26
CA ARG A 214 8.04 -8.19 31.55
C ARG A 214 8.28 -8.40 33.04
N ALA A 215 8.87 -7.40 33.73
CA ALA A 215 9.08 -7.44 35.17
C ALA A 215 7.77 -7.55 35.96
N CYS A 216 6.67 -7.01 35.42
CA CYS A 216 5.33 -7.16 35.98
C CYS A 216 4.65 -8.49 35.63
N GLY A 217 5.30 -9.40 34.89
CA GLY A 217 4.75 -10.69 34.48
C GLY A 217 3.71 -10.63 33.35
N MET A 218 3.69 -9.54 32.56
CA MET A 218 2.74 -9.33 31.47
C MET A 218 3.28 -9.76 30.08
N ASP A 219 4.48 -10.31 30.00
CA ASP A 219 5.15 -10.73 28.78
C ASP A 219 4.40 -11.81 27.96
N THR A 220 3.55 -12.59 28.63
CA THR A 220 2.73 -13.64 28.00
C THR A 220 1.29 -13.23 27.75
N SER A 221 0.93 -11.96 28.01
CA SER A 221 -0.45 -11.53 27.86
C SER A 221 -0.88 -11.49 26.39
N PRO A 222 -2.12 -11.93 26.05
CA PRO A 222 -2.63 -11.86 24.68
C PRO A 222 -2.55 -10.44 24.06
N GLN A 223 -2.67 -9.41 24.88
CA GLN A 223 -2.60 -8.01 24.44
C GLN A 223 -1.22 -7.62 23.87
N LEU A 224 -0.16 -8.31 24.24
CA LEU A 224 1.18 -8.11 23.70
C LEU A 224 1.48 -9.01 22.49
N ARG A 225 0.77 -10.13 22.36
CA ARG A 225 1.04 -11.18 21.38
C ARG A 225 0.06 -11.21 20.22
N GLU A 226 -1.12 -10.63 20.39
CA GLU A 226 -2.19 -10.64 19.43
C GLU A 226 -2.59 -9.21 19.04
N THR A 227 -3.12 -9.05 17.85
CA THR A 227 -3.63 -7.77 17.41
C THR A 227 -4.93 -7.92 16.64
N SER A 228 -5.79 -6.88 16.70
CA SER A 228 -6.90 -6.76 15.77
C SER A 228 -6.38 -6.17 14.46
N PHE A 229 -6.63 -6.87 13.36
CA PHE A 229 -6.32 -6.43 12.02
C PHE A 229 -7.54 -6.59 11.12
N PHE A 230 -7.91 -5.54 10.42
CA PHE A 230 -9.07 -5.51 9.54
C PHE A 230 -8.63 -5.27 8.11
N THR A 231 -9.50 -5.57 7.14
CA THR A 231 -9.24 -5.33 5.72
C THR A 231 -10.30 -4.44 5.10
N ALA A 232 -9.90 -3.71 4.06
CA ALA A 232 -10.79 -2.85 3.30
C ALA A 232 -10.36 -2.77 1.84
N HIS A 233 -11.31 -2.52 0.93
CA HIS A 233 -11.04 -2.22 -0.47
C HIS A 233 -12.06 -1.24 -1.06
N GLU A 234 -11.77 -0.68 -2.24
CA GLU A 234 -12.73 0.10 -3.01
C GLU A 234 -13.82 -0.82 -3.55
N ALA A 235 -15.07 -0.56 -3.18
CA ALA A 235 -16.23 -1.28 -3.71
C ALA A 235 -16.51 -0.84 -5.16
N LEU A 236 -15.58 -1.13 -6.08
CA LEU A 236 -15.66 -0.69 -7.45
C LEU A 236 -16.54 -1.60 -8.31
N LEU A 237 -16.51 -2.92 -8.05
CA LEU A 237 -17.22 -3.94 -8.82
C LEU A 237 -18.43 -4.45 -8.04
N LEU A 238 -19.55 -3.77 -8.16
CA LEU A 238 -20.77 -4.12 -7.42
C LEU A 238 -21.32 -5.52 -7.74
N ASN A 239 -20.97 -6.09 -8.88
CA ASN A 239 -21.23 -7.50 -9.20
C ASN A 239 -20.55 -8.44 -8.20
N TYR A 240 -19.30 -8.14 -7.82
CA TYR A 240 -18.56 -8.91 -6.82
C TYR A 240 -19.15 -8.68 -5.42
N GLU A 241 -19.36 -7.43 -5.04
CA GLU A 241 -19.82 -7.06 -3.71
C GLU A 241 -21.23 -7.62 -3.42
N GLU A 242 -22.18 -7.51 -4.36
CA GLU A 242 -23.53 -8.05 -4.21
C GLU A 242 -23.54 -9.55 -3.88
N ALA A 243 -22.59 -10.32 -4.44
CA ALA A 243 -22.47 -11.74 -4.20
C ALA A 243 -22.13 -12.07 -2.74
N PHE A 244 -21.49 -11.15 -2.00
CA PHE A 244 -21.10 -11.33 -0.60
C PHE A 244 -22.02 -10.66 0.42
N VAL A 245 -23.09 -10.00 -0.01
CA VAL A 245 -24.08 -9.46 0.92
C VAL A 245 -24.76 -10.60 1.67
N ARG A 246 -24.66 -10.56 3.00
CA ARG A 246 -25.29 -11.52 3.92
C ARG A 246 -26.15 -10.80 4.94
N ARG A 247 -27.29 -11.40 5.29
CA ARG A 247 -28.11 -10.93 6.42
C ARG A 247 -27.56 -11.54 7.70
N ASP A 248 -27.20 -10.71 8.65
CA ASP A 248 -26.77 -11.14 9.97
C ASP A 248 -27.94 -11.73 10.76
N SER A 249 -27.77 -12.93 11.28
CA SER A 249 -28.82 -13.65 12.03
C SER A 249 -29.10 -13.04 13.41
N LEU A 250 -28.17 -12.21 13.95
CA LEU A 250 -28.32 -11.60 15.26
C LEU A 250 -29.07 -10.27 15.19
N THR A 251 -28.79 -9.46 14.18
CA THR A 251 -29.36 -8.10 14.06
C THR A 251 -30.41 -8.00 12.98
N GLY A 252 -30.43 -8.91 12.02
CA GLY A 252 -31.30 -8.85 10.84
C GLY A 252 -30.83 -7.84 9.78
N GLU A 253 -29.70 -7.19 9.99
CA GLU A 253 -29.11 -6.20 9.10
C GLU A 253 -28.25 -6.87 8.00
N CYS A 254 -28.01 -6.17 6.91
CA CYS A 254 -27.21 -6.65 5.80
C CYS A 254 -25.78 -6.15 5.91
N TYR A 255 -24.82 -7.06 5.73
CA TYR A 255 -23.40 -6.76 5.67
C TYR A 255 -22.83 -7.26 4.34
N ASP A 256 -22.01 -6.46 3.71
CA ASP A 256 -21.12 -6.97 2.67
C ASP A 256 -19.93 -7.66 3.34
N CYS A 257 -19.89 -8.97 3.18
CA CYS A 257 -18.89 -9.82 3.81
C CYS A 257 -17.66 -10.09 2.90
N SER A 258 -17.42 -9.23 1.91
CA SER A 258 -16.21 -9.24 1.08
C SER A 258 -15.01 -8.63 1.84
N ALA A 259 -15.27 -7.65 2.73
CA ALA A 259 -14.27 -7.03 3.61
C ALA A 259 -14.92 -6.47 4.89
N HIS A 260 -14.12 -6.08 5.87
CA HIS A 260 -14.63 -5.46 7.10
C HIS A 260 -15.16 -4.04 6.86
N MET A 261 -14.51 -3.30 5.96
CA MET A 261 -14.85 -1.94 5.55
C MET A 261 -14.71 -1.83 4.03
N LEU A 262 -15.55 -1.01 3.43
CA LEU A 262 -15.51 -0.70 2.00
C LEU A 262 -15.45 0.81 1.80
N TRP A 263 -14.93 1.29 0.66
CA TRP A 263 -15.02 2.72 0.36
C TRP A 263 -15.51 3.00 -1.05
N ILE A 264 -16.14 4.16 -1.17
CA ILE A 264 -16.57 4.76 -2.44
C ILE A 264 -15.43 5.68 -2.93
N GLY A 265 -15.01 5.52 -4.18
CA GLY A 265 -14.04 6.37 -4.82
C GLY A 265 -14.59 7.77 -5.15
N ASP A 266 -13.70 8.72 -5.40
CA ASP A 266 -14.07 10.08 -5.80
C ASP A 266 -14.86 10.15 -7.13
N ARG A 267 -14.71 9.12 -7.97
CA ARG A 267 -15.42 9.00 -9.27
C ARG A 267 -16.75 8.26 -9.18
N THR A 268 -17.08 7.65 -8.05
CA THR A 268 -18.25 6.76 -7.89
C THR A 268 -19.20 7.22 -6.78
N ARG A 269 -19.05 8.48 -6.29
CA ARG A 269 -19.80 9.04 -5.17
C ARG A 269 -21.04 9.85 -5.54
N GLN A 270 -21.55 9.71 -6.78
CA GLN A 270 -22.77 10.41 -7.22
C GLN A 270 -23.95 10.00 -6.34
N LEU A 271 -24.74 10.97 -5.88
CA LEU A 271 -25.85 10.77 -4.94
C LEU A 271 -26.91 9.78 -5.46
N ASP A 272 -27.17 9.80 -6.77
CA ASP A 272 -28.12 8.93 -7.47
C ASP A 272 -27.43 7.71 -8.11
N GLY A 273 -26.12 7.55 -7.89
CA GLY A 273 -25.29 6.51 -8.50
C GLY A 273 -25.42 5.14 -7.84
N ALA A 274 -25.06 4.11 -8.61
CA ALA A 274 -25.14 2.70 -8.20
C ALA A 274 -24.34 2.41 -6.92
N HIS A 275 -23.15 3.00 -6.76
CA HIS A 275 -22.29 2.73 -5.61
C HIS A 275 -22.88 3.31 -4.31
N VAL A 276 -23.44 4.50 -4.36
CA VAL A 276 -24.10 5.11 -3.19
C VAL A 276 -25.36 4.33 -2.82
N GLU A 277 -26.16 3.92 -3.84
CA GLU A 277 -27.33 3.09 -3.64
C GLU A 277 -27.00 1.74 -2.99
N PHE A 278 -25.94 1.08 -3.42
CA PHE A 278 -25.50 -0.19 -2.82
C PHE A 278 -25.04 0.02 -1.36
N MET A 279 -24.17 1.00 -1.14
CA MET A 279 -23.52 1.22 0.15
C MET A 279 -24.48 1.71 1.25
N ARG A 280 -25.58 2.39 0.89
CA ARG A 280 -26.57 2.87 1.90
C ARG A 280 -27.29 1.73 2.62
N GLY A 281 -27.31 0.53 2.04
CA GLY A 281 -28.08 -0.59 2.58
C GLY A 281 -27.26 -1.65 3.30
N ILE A 282 -25.94 -1.54 3.34
CA ILE A 282 -25.06 -2.42 4.13
C ILE A 282 -24.65 -1.73 5.42
N GLU A 283 -24.37 -2.48 6.48
CA GLU A 283 -24.02 -1.98 7.81
C GLU A 283 -22.51 -1.92 8.11
N ASN A 284 -21.66 -2.26 7.15
CA ASN A 284 -20.22 -2.11 7.27
C ASN A 284 -19.83 -0.65 7.51
N PRO A 285 -18.74 -0.35 8.20
CA PRO A 285 -18.09 0.94 8.08
C PRO A 285 -17.82 1.29 6.61
N ILE A 286 -18.06 2.54 6.23
CA ILE A 286 -17.92 3.02 4.85
C ILE A 286 -16.88 4.14 4.80
N GLY A 287 -15.97 4.09 3.83
CA GLY A 287 -15.13 5.21 3.44
C GLY A 287 -15.72 5.97 2.25
N VAL A 288 -15.51 7.27 2.19
CA VAL A 288 -15.81 8.08 1.01
C VAL A 288 -14.63 8.96 0.69
N LYS A 289 -14.14 8.89 -0.54
CA LYS A 289 -13.06 9.78 -1.01
C LYS A 289 -13.62 11.20 -1.23
N VAL A 290 -12.97 12.19 -0.62
CA VAL A 290 -13.35 13.60 -0.65
C VAL A 290 -12.22 14.40 -1.30
N GLY A 291 -12.43 14.77 -2.56
CA GLY A 291 -11.50 15.60 -3.34
C GLY A 291 -11.82 17.09 -3.24
N PRO A 292 -11.01 17.95 -3.88
CA PRO A 292 -11.16 19.41 -3.83
C PRO A 292 -12.41 19.93 -4.59
N SER A 293 -13.08 19.06 -5.35
CA SER A 293 -14.33 19.38 -6.05
C SER A 293 -15.58 19.03 -5.23
N MET A 294 -15.44 18.59 -3.99
CA MET A 294 -16.58 18.27 -3.14
C MET A 294 -17.31 19.56 -2.74
N ASP A 295 -18.57 19.64 -3.09
CA ASP A 295 -19.48 20.69 -2.63
C ASP A 295 -19.96 20.40 -1.22
N PRO A 296 -19.98 21.40 -0.31
CA PRO A 296 -20.41 21.20 1.09
C PRO A 296 -21.85 20.68 1.24
N ASP A 297 -22.79 21.17 0.43
CA ASP A 297 -24.19 20.75 0.49
C ASP A 297 -24.37 19.34 -0.12
N GLU A 298 -23.60 19.01 -1.15
CA GLU A 298 -23.53 17.64 -1.70
C GLU A 298 -22.98 16.68 -0.64
N LEU A 299 -21.96 17.09 0.11
CA LEU A 299 -21.37 16.27 1.19
C LEU A 299 -22.40 15.94 2.27
N ILE A 300 -23.19 16.92 2.73
CA ILE A 300 -24.23 16.67 3.74
C ILE A 300 -25.27 15.68 3.22
N ARG A 301 -25.76 15.87 1.99
CA ARG A 301 -26.71 14.91 1.38
C ARG A 301 -26.13 13.50 1.28
N LEU A 302 -24.86 13.39 0.94
CA LEU A 302 -24.16 12.09 0.87
C LEU A 302 -24.05 11.45 2.26
N ILE A 303 -23.73 12.24 3.29
CA ILE A 303 -23.69 11.76 4.67
C ILE A 303 -25.08 11.28 5.11
N ASP A 304 -26.13 12.05 4.80
CA ASP A 304 -27.53 11.69 5.18
C ASP A 304 -27.99 10.38 4.52
N ILE A 305 -27.52 10.10 3.29
CA ILE A 305 -27.81 8.84 2.60
C ILE A 305 -27.05 7.67 3.21
N LEU A 306 -25.76 7.85 3.51
CA LEU A 306 -24.86 6.76 3.92
C LEU A 306 -24.83 6.52 5.44
N ASN A 307 -25.19 7.54 6.23
CA ASN A 307 -25.19 7.50 7.70
C ASN A 307 -26.45 8.17 8.29
N PRO A 308 -27.67 7.67 7.94
CA PRO A 308 -28.92 8.29 8.37
C PRO A 308 -29.11 8.31 9.89
N ASP A 309 -28.54 7.34 10.60
CA ASP A 309 -28.62 7.23 12.06
C ASP A 309 -27.55 8.07 12.79
N ASN A 310 -26.72 8.80 12.04
CA ASN A 310 -25.65 9.64 12.56
C ASN A 310 -24.69 8.88 13.52
N ASP A 311 -24.35 7.64 13.18
CA ASP A 311 -23.45 6.76 13.93
C ASP A 311 -21.99 7.18 13.73
N PRO A 312 -21.23 7.51 14.78
CA PRO A 312 -19.86 8.05 14.65
C PRO A 312 -18.86 7.06 14.01
N GLY A 313 -19.08 5.75 14.11
CA GLY A 313 -18.20 4.73 13.53
C GLY A 313 -18.57 4.30 12.12
N ARG A 314 -19.63 4.87 11.53
CA ARG A 314 -20.19 4.45 10.27
C ARG A 314 -19.44 4.99 9.07
N LEU A 315 -19.10 6.29 9.05
CA LEU A 315 -18.62 6.98 7.86
C LEU A 315 -17.26 7.62 8.09
N ASN A 316 -16.27 7.23 7.25
CA ASN A 316 -14.94 7.82 7.18
C ASN A 316 -14.81 8.69 5.92
N LEU A 317 -14.67 9.98 6.07
CA LEU A 317 -14.38 10.91 5.00
C LEU A 317 -12.88 10.94 4.73
N ILE A 318 -12.47 10.36 3.60
CA ILE A 318 -11.06 10.17 3.21
C ILE A 318 -10.64 11.35 2.32
N VAL A 319 -10.00 12.34 2.92
CA VAL A 319 -9.59 13.59 2.27
C VAL A 319 -8.40 13.35 1.33
N ARG A 320 -8.55 13.73 0.04
CA ARG A 320 -7.53 13.57 -1.00
C ARG A 320 -7.45 14.82 -1.91
N MET A 321 -6.94 15.90 -1.39
CA MET A 321 -7.01 17.20 -2.07
C MET A 321 -5.71 17.63 -2.73
N GLY A 322 -4.58 17.13 -2.26
CA GLY A 322 -3.25 17.62 -2.60
C GLY A 322 -2.80 18.76 -1.70
N ALA A 323 -1.49 18.84 -1.46
CA ALA A 323 -0.87 19.82 -0.55
C ALA A 323 -1.21 21.28 -0.90
N GLY A 324 -1.38 21.59 -2.20
CA GLY A 324 -1.72 22.94 -2.66
C GLY A 324 -3.20 23.35 -2.45
N LYS A 325 -4.06 22.43 -2.02
CA LYS A 325 -5.51 22.66 -1.98
C LYS A 325 -6.15 22.35 -0.63
N VAL A 326 -5.60 21.43 0.15
CA VAL A 326 -6.20 20.96 1.41
C VAL A 326 -6.48 22.11 2.38
N GLY A 327 -5.55 23.03 2.54
CA GLY A 327 -5.72 24.19 3.44
C GLY A 327 -6.84 25.16 3.04
N ALA A 328 -7.15 25.24 1.75
CA ALA A 328 -8.21 26.13 1.26
C ALA A 328 -9.60 25.48 1.26
N HIS A 329 -9.70 24.18 0.98
CA HIS A 329 -10.99 23.51 0.77
C HIS A 329 -11.51 22.77 2.01
N LEU A 330 -10.62 22.12 2.77
CA LEU A 330 -11.03 21.28 3.90
C LEU A 330 -11.76 22.06 5.03
N PRO A 331 -11.34 23.29 5.43
CA PRO A 331 -12.02 24.01 6.50
C PRO A 331 -13.51 24.24 6.25
N GLY A 332 -13.88 24.57 5.00
CA GLY A 332 -15.28 24.78 4.63
C GLY A 332 -16.15 23.53 4.79
N LEU A 333 -15.62 22.37 4.41
CA LEU A 333 -16.31 21.10 4.58
C LEU A 333 -16.47 20.72 6.06
N ILE A 334 -15.42 20.89 6.87
CA ILE A 334 -15.46 20.61 8.31
C ILE A 334 -16.54 21.48 8.98
N ARG A 335 -16.50 22.79 8.77
CA ARG A 335 -17.47 23.71 9.35
C ARG A 335 -18.92 23.37 8.97
N THR A 336 -19.14 22.93 7.74
CA THR A 336 -20.49 22.54 7.31
C THR A 336 -20.93 21.25 8.00
N VAL A 337 -20.08 20.25 8.11
CA VAL A 337 -20.37 18.99 8.81
C VAL A 337 -20.65 19.24 10.29
N GLU A 338 -19.85 20.09 10.96
CA GLU A 338 -20.04 20.47 12.37
C GLU A 338 -21.35 21.26 12.58
N ARG A 339 -21.62 22.24 11.72
CA ARG A 339 -22.84 23.05 11.77
C ARG A 339 -24.10 22.19 11.65
N GLU A 340 -24.08 21.19 10.79
CA GLU A 340 -25.20 20.26 10.58
C GLU A 340 -25.21 19.11 11.60
N GLY A 341 -24.26 19.10 12.56
CA GLY A 341 -24.18 18.12 13.65
C GLY A 341 -23.96 16.69 13.18
N ARG A 342 -23.31 16.50 12.03
CA ARG A 342 -23.05 15.17 11.47
C ARG A 342 -21.80 14.55 12.11
N LYS A 343 -21.91 13.29 12.52
CA LYS A 343 -20.80 12.52 13.10
C LYS A 343 -20.10 11.72 12.02
N VAL A 344 -18.86 12.05 11.78
CA VAL A 344 -18.01 11.37 10.80
C VAL A 344 -16.60 11.24 11.36
N LEU A 345 -15.86 10.29 10.81
CA LEU A 345 -14.41 10.18 10.98
C LEU A 345 -13.73 10.87 9.80
N TRP A 346 -12.68 11.63 10.06
CA TRP A 346 -11.85 12.24 9.03
C TRP A 346 -10.49 11.54 8.95
N SER A 347 -10.07 11.16 7.75
CA SER A 347 -8.72 10.64 7.49
C SER A 347 -8.10 11.29 6.25
N SER A 348 -6.77 11.39 6.22
CA SER A 348 -6.02 11.97 5.10
C SER A 348 -5.55 10.88 4.13
N ASP A 349 -5.82 11.04 2.84
CA ASP A 349 -5.16 10.33 1.74
C ASP A 349 -4.22 11.30 1.01
N PRO A 350 -2.97 11.42 1.43
CA PRO A 350 -2.03 12.37 0.86
C PRO A 350 -1.39 11.85 -0.44
N MET A 351 -1.78 10.67 -0.91
CA MET A 351 -1.18 10.02 -2.07
C MET A 351 -1.83 10.48 -3.38
N HIS A 352 -3.16 10.35 -3.46
CA HIS A 352 -3.88 10.51 -4.73
C HIS A 352 -4.04 11.96 -5.19
N GLY A 353 -4.02 12.92 -4.27
CA GLY A 353 -4.06 14.37 -4.58
C GLY A 353 -2.71 14.93 -5.06
N ASN A 354 -1.61 14.24 -4.79
CA ASN A 354 -0.23 14.67 -5.10
C ASN A 354 0.41 13.88 -6.25
N THR A 355 -0.38 13.12 -7.02
CA THR A 355 0.14 12.37 -8.16
C THR A 355 0.55 13.30 -9.28
N ILE A 356 1.80 13.16 -9.75
CA ILE A 356 2.38 13.86 -10.90
C ILE A 356 2.84 12.85 -11.95
N LYS A 357 3.08 13.32 -13.16
CA LYS A 357 3.67 12.54 -14.24
C LYS A 357 5.14 12.90 -14.36
N ALA A 358 6.03 11.93 -14.16
CA ALA A 358 7.46 12.12 -14.34
C ALA A 358 7.82 12.34 -15.83
N SER A 359 9.02 12.83 -16.10
CA SER A 359 9.55 12.98 -17.46
C SER A 359 9.61 11.65 -18.23
N SER A 360 9.75 10.54 -17.52
CA SER A 360 9.68 9.18 -18.05
C SER A 360 8.26 8.73 -18.48
N GLY A 361 7.23 9.55 -18.19
CA GLY A 361 5.83 9.21 -18.44
C GLY A 361 5.14 8.44 -17.32
N TYR A 362 5.87 7.90 -16.35
CA TYR A 362 5.30 7.18 -15.21
C TYR A 362 4.67 8.13 -14.19
N LYS A 363 3.63 7.64 -13.51
CA LYS A 363 3.03 8.34 -12.38
C LYS A 363 3.93 8.19 -11.17
N THR A 364 4.15 9.30 -10.47
CA THR A 364 4.94 9.35 -9.23
C THR A 364 4.36 10.40 -8.29
N ARG A 365 4.96 10.55 -7.12
CA ARG A 365 4.57 11.54 -6.11
C ARG A 365 5.81 12.16 -5.49
N ASP A 366 5.78 13.45 -5.21
CA ASP A 366 6.80 14.11 -4.40
C ASP A 366 6.52 13.86 -2.91
N PHE A 367 7.45 13.22 -2.22
CA PHE A 367 7.31 12.91 -0.80
C PHE A 367 7.13 14.16 0.07
N ALA A 368 7.77 15.28 -0.28
CA ALA A 368 7.60 16.54 0.44
C ALA A 368 6.15 17.05 0.34
N GLN A 369 5.49 16.87 -0.82
CA GLN A 369 4.08 17.21 -0.98
C GLN A 369 3.17 16.28 -0.18
N ILE A 370 3.46 14.98 -0.15
CA ILE A 370 2.73 14.02 0.70
C ILE A 370 2.81 14.46 2.16
N LEU A 371 4.01 14.70 2.67
CA LEU A 371 4.22 15.14 4.06
C LEU A 371 3.56 16.49 4.35
N SER A 372 3.60 17.41 3.37
CA SER A 372 2.95 18.72 3.48
C SER A 372 1.44 18.59 3.61
N GLU A 373 0.77 17.75 2.80
CA GLU A 373 -0.67 17.54 2.90
C GLU A 373 -1.05 16.95 4.26
N VAL A 374 -0.31 15.95 4.76
CA VAL A 374 -0.53 15.40 6.09
C VAL A 374 -0.43 16.49 7.16
N LYS A 375 0.64 17.28 7.16
CA LYS A 375 0.82 18.37 8.13
C LYS A 375 -0.34 19.38 8.09
N GLN A 376 -0.74 19.80 6.89
CA GLN A 376 -1.85 20.75 6.70
C GLN A 376 -3.18 20.14 7.17
N PHE A 377 -3.45 18.87 6.90
CA PHE A 377 -4.63 18.17 7.39
C PHE A 377 -4.75 18.26 8.92
N PHE A 378 -3.67 17.94 9.63
CA PHE A 378 -3.65 18.06 11.11
C PHE A 378 -3.76 19.51 11.59
N GLN A 379 -3.13 20.45 10.90
CA GLN A 379 -3.23 21.88 11.25
C GLN A 379 -4.64 22.42 11.09
N VAL A 380 -5.33 22.05 10.00
CA VAL A 380 -6.73 22.44 9.76
C VAL A 380 -7.64 21.89 10.87
N HIS A 381 -7.58 20.61 11.16
CA HIS A 381 -8.40 20.01 12.23
C HIS A 381 -8.12 20.65 13.59
N ARG A 382 -6.88 20.97 13.89
CA ARG A 382 -6.51 21.69 15.12
C ARG A 382 -7.12 23.10 15.15
N ALA A 383 -7.08 23.81 14.02
CA ALA A 383 -7.64 25.16 13.92
C ALA A 383 -9.17 25.18 14.00
N GLU A 384 -9.84 24.16 13.46
CA GLU A 384 -11.30 24.02 13.52
C GLU A 384 -11.79 23.33 14.82
N GLY A 385 -10.89 22.88 15.69
CA GLY A 385 -11.25 22.22 16.95
C GLY A 385 -11.84 20.81 16.79
N THR A 386 -11.53 20.14 15.68
CA THR A 386 -12.04 18.80 15.33
C THR A 386 -10.94 17.74 15.34
N VAL A 387 -11.30 16.47 15.18
CA VAL A 387 -10.39 15.33 15.27
C VAL A 387 -9.79 14.96 13.91
N ALA A 388 -8.46 15.02 13.79
CA ALA A 388 -7.72 14.40 12.71
C ALA A 388 -7.59 12.89 12.98
N GLY A 389 -8.57 12.10 12.55
CA GLY A 389 -8.76 10.73 13.02
C GLY A 389 -7.78 9.72 12.45
N GLY A 390 -7.20 9.95 11.27
CA GLY A 390 -6.33 8.91 10.69
C GLY A 390 -5.66 9.27 9.39
N ILE A 391 -4.99 8.25 8.85
CA ILE A 391 -4.30 8.31 7.56
C ILE A 391 -4.69 7.11 6.71
N HIS A 392 -4.84 7.35 5.39
CA HIS A 392 -5.10 6.37 4.36
C HIS A 392 -3.99 6.45 3.30
N ILE A 393 -3.10 5.49 3.24
CA ILE A 393 -1.89 5.54 2.40
C ILE A 393 -1.75 4.33 1.49
N GLU A 394 -1.11 4.53 0.35
CA GLU A 394 -0.58 3.43 -0.46
C GLU A 394 0.80 3.06 0.04
N MET A 395 1.02 1.78 0.29
CA MET A 395 2.27 1.22 0.78
C MET A 395 2.40 -0.25 0.37
N THR A 396 3.61 -0.75 0.36
CA THR A 396 3.92 -2.15 0.09
C THR A 396 4.92 -2.68 1.11
N GLY A 397 4.94 -3.98 1.34
CA GLY A 397 5.97 -4.67 2.11
C GLY A 397 7.31 -4.81 1.37
N GLN A 398 7.32 -4.57 0.06
CA GLN A 398 8.51 -4.67 -0.77
C GLN A 398 9.43 -3.44 -0.63
N ASN A 399 10.72 -3.63 -0.85
CA ASN A 399 11.71 -2.55 -0.81
C ASN A 399 11.73 -1.72 -2.10
N VAL A 400 10.59 -1.15 -2.46
CA VAL A 400 10.38 -0.30 -3.63
C VAL A 400 9.69 1.00 -3.24
N THR A 401 9.77 2.03 -4.09
CA THR A 401 9.03 3.28 -3.91
C THR A 401 8.56 3.84 -5.23
N GLU A 402 7.33 4.36 -5.25
CA GLU A 402 6.79 5.18 -6.35
C GLU A 402 6.97 6.69 -6.08
N CYS A 403 7.57 7.07 -4.95
CA CYS A 403 7.73 8.46 -4.57
C CYS A 403 9.13 8.97 -4.92
N ILE A 404 9.21 10.20 -5.42
CA ILE A 404 10.46 10.95 -5.60
C ILE A 404 10.64 11.94 -4.45
N GLY A 405 11.90 12.34 -4.18
CA GLY A 405 12.20 13.34 -3.14
C GLY A 405 12.08 12.84 -1.70
N GLY A 406 11.77 11.57 -1.49
CA GLY A 406 11.90 10.91 -0.20
C GLY A 406 13.38 10.88 0.17
N SER A 407 13.75 11.57 1.21
CA SER A 407 15.12 11.82 1.60
C SER A 407 15.80 10.56 2.15
N ARG A 408 16.28 9.69 1.27
CA ARG A 408 17.60 9.13 1.51
C ARG A 408 18.56 10.05 0.74
N PRO A 409 19.39 10.82 1.41
CA PRO A 409 20.51 11.44 0.71
C PRO A 409 21.28 10.32 0.02
N ILE A 410 21.65 10.52 -1.22
CA ILE A 410 22.59 9.60 -1.87
C ILE A 410 23.89 9.78 -1.11
N THR A 411 24.24 8.81 -0.27
CA THR A 411 25.49 8.85 0.47
C THR A 411 26.58 8.12 -0.32
N GLU A 412 27.83 8.51 -0.15
CA GLU A 412 28.94 7.75 -0.72
C GLU A 412 28.93 6.30 -0.23
N ALA A 413 28.60 6.07 1.04
CA ALA A 413 28.46 4.74 1.60
C ALA A 413 27.36 3.92 0.91
N GLY A 414 26.20 4.52 0.62
CA GLY A 414 25.12 3.87 -0.13
C GLY A 414 25.49 3.56 -1.57
N LEU A 415 26.20 4.48 -2.24
CA LEU A 415 26.73 4.26 -3.58
C LEU A 415 27.72 3.09 -3.60
N ARG A 416 28.67 3.05 -2.67
CA ARG A 416 29.63 1.95 -2.51
C ARG A 416 28.96 0.62 -2.19
N ASN A 417 27.92 0.62 -1.34
CA ASN A 417 27.17 -0.57 -1.03
C ASN A 417 26.47 -1.15 -2.27
N ASN A 418 25.85 -0.33 -3.10
CA ASN A 418 25.23 -0.76 -4.35
C ASN A 418 26.25 -1.35 -5.32
N ILE A 419 27.44 -0.76 -5.43
CA ILE A 419 28.54 -1.28 -6.23
C ILE A 419 28.99 -2.64 -5.70
N ASN A 420 29.22 -2.73 -4.39
CA ASN A 420 29.67 -3.94 -3.70
C ASN A 420 28.69 -5.11 -3.90
N VAL A 421 27.40 -4.89 -3.59
CA VAL A 421 26.35 -5.89 -3.74
C VAL A 421 26.23 -6.33 -5.21
N GLY A 422 26.25 -5.38 -6.14
CA GLY A 422 26.18 -5.68 -7.57
C GLY A 422 27.34 -6.58 -8.04
N ILE A 423 28.57 -6.23 -7.74
CA ILE A 423 29.77 -7.02 -8.11
C ILE A 423 29.74 -8.39 -7.42
N HIS A 424 29.41 -8.43 -6.14
CA HIS A 424 29.39 -9.67 -5.36
C HIS A 424 28.35 -10.65 -5.94
N TYR A 425 27.15 -10.17 -6.22
CA TYR A 425 26.11 -11.01 -6.83
C TYR A 425 26.51 -11.50 -8.22
N LEU A 426 26.95 -10.60 -9.10
CA LEU A 426 27.34 -10.96 -10.48
C LEU A 426 28.50 -11.97 -10.52
N GLY A 427 29.50 -11.83 -9.63
CA GLY A 427 30.61 -12.76 -9.52
C GLY A 427 30.17 -14.15 -9.07
N SER A 428 29.30 -14.21 -8.09
CA SER A 428 28.73 -15.46 -7.60
C SER A 428 27.80 -16.12 -8.63
N TRP A 429 27.02 -15.32 -9.37
CA TRP A 429 26.16 -15.82 -10.44
C TRP A 429 26.97 -16.43 -11.58
N LEU A 430 28.05 -15.78 -12.01
CA LEU A 430 28.99 -16.32 -13.00
C LEU A 430 29.68 -17.61 -12.53
N ALA A 431 29.81 -17.80 -11.22
CA ALA A 431 30.27 -19.05 -10.61
C ALA A 431 29.16 -20.11 -10.45
N GLY A 432 27.93 -19.84 -10.93
CA GLY A 432 26.81 -20.77 -10.93
C GLY A 432 25.86 -20.67 -9.71
N ASN A 433 25.98 -19.64 -8.87
CA ASN A 433 25.14 -19.46 -7.69
C ASN A 433 24.16 -18.30 -7.90
N GLY A 434 22.86 -18.59 -8.00
CA GLY A 434 21.80 -17.59 -8.22
C GLY A 434 21.24 -16.94 -6.96
N CYS A 435 21.70 -17.32 -5.77
CA CYS A 435 21.26 -16.79 -4.46
C CYS A 435 22.47 -16.75 -3.54
N VAL A 436 22.84 -15.57 -3.04
CA VAL A 436 24.15 -15.32 -2.42
C VAL A 436 23.99 -14.65 -1.06
N PRO A 437 24.64 -15.16 0.01
CA PRO A 437 24.68 -14.47 1.29
C PRO A 437 25.62 -13.27 1.22
N ILE A 438 25.07 -12.04 1.16
CA ILE A 438 25.82 -10.79 1.15
C ILE A 438 25.39 -9.97 2.37
N HIS A 439 26.34 -9.53 3.18
CA HIS A 439 26.09 -8.74 4.41
C HIS A 439 25.01 -9.34 5.34
N ASN A 440 25.01 -10.67 5.51
CA ASN A 440 24.02 -11.45 6.28
C ASN A 440 22.59 -11.46 5.72
N LEU A 441 22.41 -11.08 4.45
CA LEU A 441 21.17 -11.17 3.71
C LEU A 441 21.34 -12.18 2.58
N MET A 442 20.27 -12.92 2.27
CA MET A 442 20.25 -13.79 1.09
C MET A 442 19.81 -12.97 -0.10
N GLU A 443 20.76 -12.54 -0.92
CA GLU A 443 20.53 -11.66 -2.05
C GLU A 443 20.28 -12.46 -3.33
N ASP A 444 19.36 -11.97 -4.16
CA ASP A 444 18.97 -12.55 -5.45
C ASP A 444 19.19 -11.56 -6.62
N ALA A 445 18.80 -11.98 -7.82
CA ALA A 445 18.91 -11.16 -9.02
C ALA A 445 18.17 -9.82 -8.91
N ALA A 446 17.05 -9.76 -8.16
CA ALA A 446 16.29 -8.54 -8.02
C ALA A 446 17.05 -7.48 -7.20
N THR A 447 17.77 -7.88 -6.16
CA THR A 447 18.59 -6.95 -5.36
C THR A 447 19.77 -6.40 -6.17
N ALA A 448 20.45 -7.24 -6.96
CA ALA A 448 21.53 -6.79 -7.84
C ALA A 448 21.00 -5.88 -8.95
N GLU A 449 19.81 -6.16 -9.49
CA GLU A 449 19.13 -5.32 -10.47
C GLU A 449 18.80 -3.93 -9.91
N ILE A 450 18.29 -3.86 -8.70
CA ILE A 450 18.01 -2.60 -8.00
C ILE A 450 19.31 -1.82 -7.77
N SER A 451 20.36 -2.48 -7.31
CA SER A 451 21.66 -1.88 -6.99
C SER A 451 22.30 -1.24 -8.22
N ARG A 452 22.39 -1.97 -9.35
CA ARG A 452 22.93 -1.41 -10.60
C ARG A 452 22.07 -0.30 -11.17
N SER A 453 20.73 -0.45 -11.09
CA SER A 453 19.77 0.55 -11.58
C SER A 453 19.90 1.87 -10.84
N GLN A 454 20.11 1.83 -9.53
CA GLN A 454 20.32 3.02 -8.72
C GLN A 454 21.64 3.71 -9.09
N VAL A 455 22.73 2.98 -9.26
CA VAL A 455 24.00 3.55 -9.69
C VAL A 455 23.85 4.23 -11.06
N TRP A 456 23.25 3.55 -12.03
CA TRP A 456 22.98 4.11 -13.35
C TRP A 456 22.12 5.38 -13.28
N GLN A 457 21.02 5.36 -12.51
CA GLN A 457 20.14 6.52 -12.33
C GLN A 457 20.89 7.71 -11.71
N TRP A 458 21.75 7.48 -10.73
CA TRP A 458 22.50 8.55 -10.08
C TRP A 458 23.55 9.15 -11.00
N VAL A 459 24.13 8.36 -11.88
CA VAL A 459 25.09 8.86 -12.90
C VAL A 459 24.36 9.69 -13.96
N VAL A 460 23.30 9.15 -14.55
CA VAL A 460 22.59 9.76 -15.68
C VAL A 460 21.70 10.93 -15.25
N SER A 461 21.09 10.88 -14.06
CA SER A 461 20.20 11.94 -13.60
C SER A 461 20.96 13.18 -13.15
N PRO A 462 20.57 14.39 -13.57
CA PRO A 462 21.16 15.63 -13.05
C PRO A 462 20.96 15.80 -11.53
N LYS A 463 20.03 15.08 -10.93
CA LYS A 463 19.74 15.06 -9.48
C LYS A 463 20.54 14.00 -8.70
N GLY A 464 21.38 13.22 -9.35
CA GLY A 464 22.26 12.25 -8.70
C GLY A 464 23.40 12.97 -7.98
N ILE A 465 23.10 13.62 -6.85
CA ILE A 465 24.03 14.42 -6.04
C ILE A 465 24.15 13.76 -4.67
N LEU A 466 25.38 13.50 -4.22
CA LEU A 466 25.65 12.98 -2.89
C LEU A 466 25.23 14.00 -1.81
N ASP A 467 25.05 13.53 -0.60
CA ASP A 467 24.69 14.35 0.58
C ASP A 467 25.73 15.43 0.92
N ASP A 468 26.98 15.26 0.46
CA ASP A 468 28.06 16.23 0.57
C ASP A 468 28.12 17.23 -0.61
N GLY A 469 27.15 17.15 -1.55
CA GLY A 469 27.03 18.06 -2.69
C GLY A 469 27.77 17.63 -3.96
N ARG A 470 28.56 16.54 -3.94
CA ARG A 470 29.24 16.02 -5.15
C ARG A 470 28.23 15.37 -6.10
N LYS A 471 28.33 15.65 -7.39
CA LYS A 471 27.59 14.93 -8.44
C LYS A 471 28.16 13.53 -8.61
N VAL A 472 27.30 12.52 -8.68
CA VAL A 472 27.70 11.16 -9.05
C VAL A 472 27.98 11.14 -10.54
N THR A 473 29.23 10.87 -10.92
CA THR A 473 29.71 10.81 -12.31
C THR A 473 30.41 9.50 -12.59
N GLU A 474 30.61 9.17 -13.86
CA GLU A 474 31.41 8.01 -14.25
C GLU A 474 32.82 8.03 -13.66
N GLU A 475 33.47 9.21 -13.69
CA GLU A 475 34.83 9.40 -13.15
C GLU A 475 34.91 9.14 -11.64
N MET A 476 33.82 9.39 -10.93
CA MET A 476 33.71 9.07 -9.50
C MET A 476 33.47 7.56 -9.29
N VAL A 477 32.58 6.95 -10.06
CA VAL A 477 32.12 5.57 -9.83
C VAL A 477 33.18 4.54 -10.24
N ARG A 478 33.92 4.74 -11.34
CA ARG A 478 34.93 3.76 -11.82
C ARG A 478 36.02 3.43 -10.81
N PRO A 479 36.66 4.39 -10.12
CA PRO A 479 37.57 4.05 -9.04
C PRO A 479 36.90 3.29 -7.88
N MET A 480 35.65 3.64 -7.54
CA MET A 480 34.91 2.93 -6.50
C MET A 480 34.61 1.47 -6.88
N ILE A 481 34.35 1.17 -8.16
CA ILE A 481 34.19 -0.21 -8.64
C ILE A 481 35.46 -1.02 -8.37
N ALA A 482 36.63 -0.49 -8.66
CA ALA A 482 37.91 -1.15 -8.40
C ALA A 482 38.16 -1.38 -6.89
N GLU A 483 37.85 -0.38 -6.07
CA GLU A 483 37.99 -0.48 -4.61
C GLU A 483 37.02 -1.50 -4.00
N GLU A 484 35.75 -1.50 -4.43
CA GLU A 484 34.75 -2.45 -3.94
C GLU A 484 35.02 -3.88 -4.46
N LEU A 485 35.49 -4.04 -5.69
CA LEU A 485 35.97 -5.33 -6.19
C LEU A 485 37.06 -5.93 -5.28
N ALA A 486 38.04 -5.14 -4.89
CA ALA A 486 39.09 -5.60 -3.99
C ALA A 486 38.53 -6.07 -2.62
N LYS A 487 37.55 -5.35 -2.07
CA LYS A 487 36.87 -5.76 -0.82
C LYS A 487 36.07 -7.05 -0.99
N VAL A 488 35.31 -7.18 -2.09
CA VAL A 488 34.53 -8.37 -2.39
C VAL A 488 35.45 -9.58 -2.53
N LYS A 489 36.54 -9.48 -3.30
CA LYS A 489 37.53 -10.56 -3.45
C LYS A 489 38.17 -10.94 -2.12
N ALA A 490 38.49 -9.97 -1.25
CA ALA A 490 39.02 -10.26 0.07
C ALA A 490 38.01 -11.03 0.95
N THR A 491 36.73 -10.66 0.90
CA THR A 491 35.65 -11.33 1.65
C THR A 491 35.45 -12.75 1.18
N VAL A 492 35.35 -12.97 -0.13
CA VAL A 492 35.14 -14.28 -0.77
C VAL A 492 36.34 -15.21 -0.51
N SER A 493 37.57 -14.70 -0.67
CA SER A 493 38.79 -15.45 -0.35
C SER A 493 38.86 -15.87 1.12
N ALA A 494 38.41 -15.01 2.05
CA ALA A 494 38.36 -15.35 3.47
C ALA A 494 37.37 -16.47 3.78
N GLN A 495 36.38 -16.70 2.92
CA GLN A 495 35.42 -17.80 2.99
C GLN A 495 35.93 -19.07 2.31
N GLY A 496 37.11 -19.02 1.68
CA GLY A 496 37.72 -20.14 0.99
C GLY A 496 37.18 -20.40 -0.42
N GLU A 497 36.49 -19.42 -1.00
CA GLU A 497 35.89 -19.51 -2.35
C GLU A 497 36.80 -18.91 -3.42
N ASP A 498 36.62 -19.35 -4.68
CA ASP A 498 37.34 -18.83 -5.85
C ASP A 498 36.85 -17.42 -6.23
N THR A 499 37.79 -16.56 -6.62
CA THR A 499 37.52 -15.18 -6.99
C THR A 499 37.71 -14.90 -8.49
N ALA A 500 37.90 -15.90 -9.32
CA ALA A 500 38.20 -15.73 -10.75
C ALA A 500 37.07 -15.02 -11.52
N SER A 501 35.80 -15.31 -11.20
CA SER A 501 34.62 -14.72 -11.86
C SER A 501 34.40 -13.24 -11.52
N TYR A 502 34.98 -12.73 -10.42
CA TYR A 502 34.68 -11.40 -9.92
C TYR A 502 35.30 -10.26 -10.72
N ASP A 503 36.45 -10.50 -11.39
CA ASP A 503 37.05 -9.51 -12.30
C ASP A 503 36.14 -9.27 -13.50
N GLN A 504 35.57 -10.33 -14.08
CA GLN A 504 34.59 -10.26 -15.17
C GLN A 504 33.28 -9.59 -14.69
N ALA A 505 32.81 -9.93 -13.49
CA ALA A 505 31.64 -9.32 -12.88
C ALA A 505 31.77 -7.79 -12.76
N ALA A 506 32.92 -7.29 -12.34
CA ALA A 506 33.19 -5.86 -12.23
C ALA A 506 33.16 -5.15 -13.58
N VAL A 507 33.70 -5.78 -14.64
CA VAL A 507 33.65 -5.25 -16.01
C VAL A 507 32.22 -5.19 -16.52
N ILE A 508 31.42 -6.23 -16.27
CA ILE A 508 30.00 -6.27 -16.65
C ILE A 508 29.21 -5.21 -15.87
N PHE A 509 29.47 -5.07 -14.57
CA PHE A 509 28.81 -4.07 -13.73
C PHE A 509 29.13 -2.63 -14.21
N ASP A 510 30.40 -2.32 -14.52
CA ASP A 510 30.82 -1.04 -15.10
C ASP A 510 30.03 -0.75 -16.38
N LYS A 511 30.05 -1.68 -17.32
CA LYS A 511 29.35 -1.56 -18.61
C LYS A 511 27.85 -1.33 -18.43
N MET A 512 27.19 -2.06 -17.54
CA MET A 512 25.75 -1.93 -17.32
C MET A 512 25.33 -0.68 -16.56
N SER A 513 26.19 -0.17 -15.68
CA SER A 513 25.84 0.92 -14.76
C SER A 513 26.31 2.29 -15.21
N LEU A 514 27.26 2.38 -16.17
CA LEU A 514 27.89 3.64 -16.57
C LEU A 514 27.64 4.01 -18.04
N THR A 515 26.97 3.16 -18.84
CA THR A 515 26.61 3.51 -20.23
C THR A 515 25.27 4.25 -20.28
N PRO A 516 25.06 5.16 -21.26
CA PRO A 516 23.79 5.86 -21.44
C PRO A 516 22.63 4.90 -21.73
N ASP A 517 22.89 3.82 -22.45
CA ASP A 517 21.91 2.80 -22.78
C ASP A 517 21.74 1.84 -21.61
N TYR A 518 20.55 1.78 -21.07
CA TYR A 518 20.22 0.91 -19.93
C TYR A 518 19.79 -0.47 -20.43
N PRO A 519 20.59 -1.55 -20.20
CA PRO A 519 20.19 -2.92 -20.53
C PRO A 519 18.93 -3.31 -19.75
N GLU A 520 17.95 -3.95 -20.42
CA GLU A 520 16.65 -4.24 -19.85
C GLU A 520 16.73 -5.13 -18.60
N PHE A 521 17.62 -6.15 -18.62
CA PHE A 521 17.87 -7.04 -17.49
C PHE A 521 19.36 -7.31 -17.30
N LEU A 522 19.81 -7.39 -16.04
CA LEU A 522 21.21 -7.67 -15.68
C LEU A 522 21.68 -9.05 -16.17
N THR A 523 20.77 -10.01 -16.31
CA THR A 523 21.09 -11.37 -16.75
C THR A 523 21.42 -11.46 -18.24
N LEU A 524 20.96 -10.54 -19.08
CA LEU A 524 21.25 -10.58 -20.52
C LEU A 524 22.76 -10.48 -20.82
N PRO A 525 23.50 -9.46 -20.34
CA PRO A 525 24.96 -9.42 -20.50
C PRO A 525 25.72 -10.55 -19.80
N LEU A 526 25.13 -11.15 -18.76
CA LEU A 526 25.74 -12.28 -18.07
C LEU A 526 25.67 -13.56 -18.88
N TYR A 527 24.54 -13.84 -19.55
CA TYR A 527 24.42 -14.98 -20.45
C TYR A 527 25.41 -14.88 -21.63
N GLU A 528 25.55 -13.69 -22.24
CA GLU A 528 26.54 -13.44 -23.28
C GLU A 528 27.99 -13.69 -22.81
N ALA A 529 28.25 -13.48 -21.53
CA ALA A 529 29.57 -13.67 -20.93
C ALA A 529 29.89 -15.13 -20.55
N MET A 530 28.90 -16.03 -20.58
CA MET A 530 29.05 -17.47 -20.30
C MET A 530 29.24 -18.30 -21.58
N GLU A 531 28.92 -17.74 -22.78
CA GLU A 531 29.20 -18.35 -24.09
C GLU A 531 30.67 -18.12 -24.50
#